data_ae0066fbcc73e2106cd7dc15e79afede
#
_entry.id   ae0066fbcc73e2106cd7dc15e79afede
#
_cell.length_a   1.000
_cell.length_b   1.000
_cell.length_c   1.000
_cell.angle_alpha   90.00
_cell.angle_beta   90.00
_cell.angle_gamma   90.00
#
_symmetry.space_group_name_H-M   'P 1'
#
loop_
_entity.id
_entity.type
_entity.pdbx_description
1 polymer ?
#
loop_
_entity_poly.entity_id
_entity_poly.type
_entity_poly.pdbx_seq_one_letter_code
_entity_poly.pdbx_strand_id
1 'polypeptide(L)'
;MKNFADTKIAVIGSTMMDLTVYADILPAGGETRFGESFTTGFGGKGANQAVMAARTGAKVTMITGIGNDGFGDESLQNFKDCQMDTSSVLRLDTHTG
;
A
#
# COMPACT_ATOMS: atom_id res chain seq x y z
N MET A 1 20.86 15.43 -11.95
CA MET A 1 19.42 15.37 -11.63
C MET A 1 19.17 15.97 -10.26
N LYS A 2 18.18 16.82 -10.15
CA LYS A 2 17.81 17.45 -8.88
C LYS A 2 17.15 16.43 -7.98
N ASN A 3 17.61 16.28 -6.74
CA ASN A 3 16.92 15.46 -5.75
C ASN A 3 16.02 16.34 -4.86
N PHE A 4 15.19 15.73 -4.06
CA PHE A 4 14.20 16.42 -3.22
C PHE A 4 14.46 16.17 -1.73
N ALA A 5 15.74 15.97 -1.34
CA ALA A 5 16.10 15.60 0.02
C ALA A 5 15.62 16.59 1.10
N ASP A 6 15.48 17.87 0.74
CA ASP A 6 14.99 18.92 1.65
C ASP A 6 13.49 19.16 1.54
N THR A 7 12.82 18.47 0.61
CA THR A 7 11.37 18.58 0.43
C THR A 7 10.66 17.68 1.44
N LYS A 8 9.72 18.25 2.18
CA LYS A 8 8.88 17.53 3.13
C LYS A 8 7.48 17.43 2.58
N ILE A 9 6.96 16.20 2.53
CA ILE A 9 5.63 15.91 1.98
C ILE A 9 4.86 15.10 3.01
N ALA A 10 3.65 15.54 3.35
CA ALA A 10 2.70 14.75 4.13
C ALA A 10 1.62 14.22 3.17
N VAL A 11 1.38 12.93 3.20
CA VAL A 11 0.32 12.29 2.42
C VAL A 11 -0.74 11.76 3.34
N ILE A 12 -1.97 12.21 3.15
CA ILE A 12 -3.14 11.72 3.86
C ILE A 12 -3.97 10.93 2.85
N GLY A 13 -4.10 9.63 3.06
CA GLY A 13 -4.84 8.83 2.11
C GLY A 13 -4.93 7.36 2.49
N SER A 14 -5.54 6.59 1.62
CA SER A 14 -5.81 5.18 1.86
C SER A 14 -4.59 4.30 1.60
N THR A 15 -4.55 3.22 2.37
CA THR A 15 -3.62 2.10 2.20
C THR A 15 -4.44 0.83 2.03
N MET A 16 -4.13 0.05 1.01
CA MET A 16 -4.82 -1.19 0.69
C MET A 16 -3.82 -2.27 0.33
N MET A 17 -4.25 -3.52 0.44
CA MET A 17 -3.52 -4.66 -0.11
C MET A 17 -4.29 -5.17 -1.33
N ASP A 18 -3.67 -5.14 -2.49
CA ASP A 18 -4.26 -5.67 -3.72
C ASP A 18 -4.09 -7.19 -3.74
N LEU A 19 -5.20 -7.89 -3.96
CA LEU A 19 -5.24 -9.34 -4.09
C LEU A 19 -5.61 -9.66 -5.53
N THR A 20 -4.68 -10.25 -6.29
CA THR A 20 -4.86 -10.48 -7.71
C THR A 20 -4.77 -11.95 -8.03
N VAL A 21 -5.81 -12.48 -8.67
CA VAL A 21 -5.85 -13.83 -9.22
C VAL A 21 -5.78 -13.73 -10.73
N TYR A 22 -4.89 -14.49 -11.34
CA TYR A 22 -4.78 -14.58 -12.79
C TYR A 22 -5.49 -15.84 -13.27
N ALA A 23 -6.31 -15.70 -14.27
CA ALA A 23 -7.07 -16.80 -14.90
C ALA A 23 -7.11 -16.60 -16.41
N ASP A 24 -7.30 -17.69 -17.15
CA ASP A 24 -7.39 -17.63 -18.62
C ASP A 24 -8.66 -16.93 -19.10
N ILE A 25 -9.78 -17.15 -18.40
CA ILE A 25 -11.05 -16.45 -18.66
C ILE A 25 -11.73 -16.10 -17.35
N LEU A 26 -12.57 -15.07 -17.40
CA LEU A 26 -13.42 -14.68 -16.27
C LEU A 26 -14.54 -15.70 -16.09
N PRO A 27 -14.89 -16.04 -14.84
CA PRO A 27 -16.04 -16.91 -14.58
C PRO A 27 -17.33 -16.21 -15.00
N ALA A 28 -18.28 -17.00 -15.50
CA ALA A 28 -19.65 -16.55 -15.70
C ALA A 28 -20.38 -16.45 -14.34
N GLY A 29 -21.53 -15.79 -14.34
CA GLY A 29 -22.34 -15.68 -13.10
C GLY A 29 -22.66 -17.07 -12.53
N GLY A 30 -22.35 -17.28 -11.25
CA GLY A 30 -22.56 -18.55 -10.56
C GLY A 30 -21.53 -19.65 -10.85
N GLU A 31 -20.55 -19.37 -11.73
CA GLU A 31 -19.50 -20.32 -12.08
C GLU A 31 -18.31 -20.19 -11.13
N THR A 32 -17.67 -21.32 -10.81
CA THR A 32 -16.39 -21.36 -10.09
C THR A 32 -15.29 -21.78 -11.04
N ARG A 33 -14.21 -21.01 -11.10
CA ARG A 33 -13.01 -21.34 -11.86
C ARG A 33 -11.77 -21.28 -10.99
N PHE A 34 -10.81 -22.16 -11.26
CA PHE A 34 -9.51 -22.10 -10.62
C PHE A 34 -8.64 -21.04 -11.33
N GLY A 35 -7.99 -20.20 -10.54
CA GLY A 35 -6.97 -19.30 -11.06
C GLY A 35 -5.65 -20.03 -11.30
N GLU A 36 -4.82 -19.48 -12.16
CA GLU A 36 -3.49 -20.02 -12.48
C GLU A 36 -2.44 -19.56 -11.49
N SER A 37 -2.56 -18.34 -10.99
CA SER A 37 -1.64 -17.77 -10.02
C SER A 37 -2.34 -16.70 -9.17
N PHE A 38 -1.72 -16.41 -8.03
CA PHE A 38 -2.20 -15.42 -7.09
C PHE A 38 -1.03 -14.55 -6.63
N THR A 39 -1.23 -13.24 -6.59
CA THR A 39 -0.25 -12.30 -6.06
C THR A 39 -0.90 -11.29 -5.13
N THR A 40 -0.10 -10.76 -4.21
CA THR A 40 -0.49 -9.60 -3.41
C THR A 40 0.38 -8.41 -3.82
N GLY A 41 -0.15 -7.21 -3.69
CA GLY A 41 0.58 -5.99 -4.00
C GLY A 41 0.15 -4.85 -3.09
N PHE A 42 1.04 -3.91 -2.88
CA PHE A 42 0.71 -2.73 -2.10
C PHE A 42 -0.12 -1.77 -2.95
N GLY A 43 -1.27 -1.38 -2.43
CA GLY A 43 -2.22 -0.52 -3.10
C GLY A 43 -2.68 0.63 -2.21
N GLY A 44 -3.72 1.30 -2.69
CA GLY A 44 -4.22 2.54 -2.13
C GLY A 44 -3.62 3.75 -2.83
N LYS A 45 -4.45 4.64 -3.29
CA LYS A 45 -4.00 5.83 -4.05
C LYS A 45 -3.07 6.71 -3.22
N GLY A 46 -3.40 6.91 -1.95
CA GLY A 46 -2.56 7.67 -1.03
C GLY A 46 -1.21 7.00 -0.81
N ALA A 47 -1.21 5.70 -0.53
CA ALA A 47 0.02 4.94 -0.33
C ALA A 47 0.92 4.97 -1.57
N ASN A 48 0.34 4.81 -2.77
CA ASN A 48 1.10 4.86 -4.03
C ASN A 48 1.76 6.22 -4.25
N GLN A 49 1.06 7.31 -3.94
CA GLN A 49 1.61 8.67 -4.04
C GLN A 49 2.76 8.86 -3.05
N ALA A 50 2.58 8.40 -1.82
CA ALA A 50 3.60 8.50 -0.78
C ALA A 50 4.87 7.72 -1.14
N VAL A 51 4.73 6.49 -1.63
CA VAL A 51 5.87 5.68 -2.07
C VAL A 51 6.62 6.35 -3.21
N MET A 52 5.90 6.87 -4.21
CA MET A 52 6.56 7.56 -5.33
C MET A 52 7.28 8.82 -4.86
N ALA A 53 6.65 9.61 -4.00
CA ALA A 53 7.30 10.80 -3.42
C ALA A 53 8.57 10.42 -2.65
N ALA A 54 8.53 9.35 -1.85
CA ALA A 54 9.72 8.87 -1.13
C ALA A 54 10.84 8.43 -2.09
N ARG A 55 10.49 7.80 -3.20
CA ARG A 55 11.46 7.37 -4.22
C ARG A 55 12.14 8.54 -4.93
N THR A 56 11.56 9.71 -4.92
CA THR A 56 12.21 10.94 -5.44
C THR A 56 13.23 11.53 -4.46
N GLY A 57 13.33 10.98 -3.27
CA GLY A 57 14.24 11.43 -2.21
C GLY A 57 13.61 12.39 -1.21
N ALA A 58 12.33 12.74 -1.36
CA ALA A 58 11.62 13.61 -0.42
C ALA A 58 11.46 12.94 0.94
N LYS A 59 11.35 13.74 1.98
CA LYS A 59 11.00 13.29 3.33
C LYS A 59 9.49 13.19 3.43
N VAL A 60 8.97 11.95 3.43
CA VAL A 60 7.53 11.70 3.40
C VAL A 60 7.03 11.26 4.77
N THR A 61 5.96 11.90 5.22
CA THR A 61 5.16 11.46 6.36
C THR A 61 3.87 10.84 5.83
N MET A 62 3.61 9.59 6.18
CA MET A 62 2.37 8.90 5.79
C MET A 62 1.34 9.00 6.90
N ILE A 63 0.17 9.50 6.56
CA ILE A 63 -0.98 9.62 7.47
C ILE A 63 -2.09 8.75 6.90
N THR A 64 -2.31 7.60 7.51
CA THR A 64 -3.24 6.59 7.03
C THR A 64 -3.70 5.69 8.16
N GLY A 65 -4.76 4.93 7.94
CA GLY A 65 -5.19 3.86 8.82
C GLY A 65 -4.97 2.50 8.16
N ILE A 66 -4.41 1.58 8.91
CA ILE A 66 -4.25 0.17 8.51
C ILE A 66 -4.83 -0.72 9.59
N GLY A 67 -5.21 -1.93 9.22
CA GLY A 67 -5.75 -2.89 10.17
C GLY A 67 -4.67 -3.50 11.06
N ASN A 68 -5.10 -4.10 12.15
CA ASN A 68 -4.22 -4.86 13.04
C ASN A 68 -4.17 -6.31 12.56
N ASP A 69 -3.65 -6.53 11.37
CA ASP A 69 -3.57 -7.80 10.67
C ASP A 69 -2.25 -7.93 9.89
N GLY A 70 -2.05 -9.07 9.24
CA GLY A 70 -0.83 -9.35 8.47
C GLY A 70 -0.63 -8.38 7.31
N PHE A 71 -1.69 -7.99 6.61
CA PHE A 71 -1.59 -7.00 5.53
C PHE A 71 -1.21 -5.63 6.05
N GLY A 72 -1.71 -5.26 7.23
CA GLY A 72 -1.29 -4.03 7.91
C GLY A 72 0.19 -4.07 8.28
N ASP A 73 0.68 -5.19 8.80
CA ASP A 73 2.10 -5.37 9.12
C ASP A 73 2.97 -5.21 7.89
N GLU A 74 2.60 -5.85 6.77
CA GLU A 74 3.33 -5.77 5.51
C GLU A 74 3.33 -4.35 4.94
N SER A 75 2.19 -3.66 4.99
CA SER A 75 2.06 -2.28 4.52
C SER A 75 2.93 -1.33 5.34
N LEU A 76 2.92 -1.47 6.66
CA LEU A 76 3.76 -0.68 7.55
C LEU A 76 5.25 -0.91 7.26
N GLN A 77 5.64 -2.17 7.08
CA GLN A 77 7.03 -2.51 6.76
C GLN A 77 7.45 -1.92 5.43
N ASN A 78 6.57 -1.93 4.42
CA ASN A 78 6.83 -1.30 3.14
C ASN A 78 7.10 0.20 3.27
N PHE A 79 6.32 0.90 4.09
CA PHE A 79 6.57 2.32 4.35
C PHE A 79 7.91 2.55 5.03
N LYS A 80 8.28 1.72 5.98
CA LYS A 80 9.58 1.79 6.66
C LYS A 80 10.74 1.51 5.71
N ASP A 81 10.57 0.53 4.81
CA ASP A 81 11.57 0.20 3.79
C ASP A 81 11.77 1.36 2.81
N CYS A 82 10.73 2.15 2.56
CA CYS A 82 10.80 3.38 1.78
C CYS A 82 11.30 4.59 2.58
N GLN A 83 11.69 4.38 3.83
CA GLN A 83 12.22 5.43 4.73
C GLN A 83 11.22 6.57 5.01
N MET A 84 9.94 6.24 5.01
CA MET A 84 8.89 7.19 5.40
C MET A 84 8.78 7.32 6.91
N ASP A 85 8.32 8.49 7.36
CA ASP A 85 7.87 8.68 8.73
C ASP A 85 6.51 8.01 8.89
N THR A 86 6.45 6.98 9.73
CA THR A 86 5.25 6.19 10.00
C THR A 86 4.61 6.50 11.37
N SER A 87 5.07 7.54 12.05
CA SER A 87 4.57 7.89 13.38
C SER A 87 3.09 8.27 13.40
N SER A 88 2.55 8.67 12.24
CA SER A 88 1.13 9.03 12.06
C SER A 88 0.31 7.95 11.37
N VAL A 89 0.85 6.75 11.22
CA VAL A 89 0.09 5.58 10.73
C VAL A 89 -0.68 4.99 11.91
N LEU A 90 -2.00 4.92 11.77
CA LEU A 90 -2.89 4.39 12.80
C LEU A 90 -3.12 2.89 12.58
N ARG A 91 -2.93 2.10 13.64
CA ARG A 91 -3.34 0.69 13.65
C ARG A 91 -4.76 0.63 14.20
N LEU A 92 -5.70 0.23 13.36
CA LEU A 92 -7.12 0.20 13.69
C LEU A 92 -7.56 -1.23 14.02
N ASP A 93 -8.54 -1.35 14.91
CA ASP A 93 -9.12 -2.66 15.26
C ASP A 93 -10.11 -3.11 14.18
N THR A 94 -9.58 -3.36 12.99
CA THR A 94 -10.32 -3.79 11.81
C THR A 94 -9.34 -4.45 10.84
N HIS A 95 -9.85 -4.87 9.69
CA HIS A 95 -9.01 -5.42 8.63
C HIS A 95 -8.45 -4.30 7.75
N THR A 96 -7.25 -4.51 7.21
CA THR A 96 -6.70 -3.67 6.15
C THR A 96 -7.54 -3.85 4.88
N GLY A 97 -7.79 -2.75 4.18
CA GLY A 97 -8.54 -2.76 2.93
C GLY A 97 -7.86 -3.51 1.79
#